data_38ba06b30cacb8aab0248076d4ca570a
#
_entry.id   38ba06b30cacb8aab0248076d4ca570a
#
_cell.length_a   1.000
_cell.length_b   1.000
_cell.length_c   1.000
_cell.angle_alpha   90.00
_cell.angle_beta   90.00
_cell.angle_gamma   90.00
#
_symmetry.space_group_name_H-M   'P 1'
#
loop_
_entity.id
_entity.type
_entity.pdbx_description
1 polymer ?
#
loop_
_entity_poly.entity_id
_entity_poly.type
_entity_poly.pdbx_seq_one_letter_code
_entity_poly.pdbx_strand_id
1 'polypeptide(L)'
;MFFEVFRPWRLAACLLAWGAGAHALTPAATPPGAAPASVQALYQQHCAACHGAQRLGGMGPALLPESLARLRKPDAIKVIQDGRAATQMLPFKDTLKAEEISALTDWIYTPVKPAPTWSDADIVASRIETAGWQNWPAKPQWQADPMNLFVVVEGGDHHVTLLDGDSFEPIHRFSSRFALHGGPKFTPDGRYVFFGSRDGWITKYDLWNLKTVAEVRAGINMRNIAVSGDGQWVMAANYLPHTVVLFDAELKPVKTYAATTLDGKQ
;
A
#
# COMPACT_ATOMS: atom_id res chain seq x y z
N MET A 1 -73.10 19.13 8.19
CA MET A 1 -73.85 17.95 8.63
C MET A 1 -73.24 16.78 7.88
N PHE A 2 -72.39 16.05 8.58
CA PHE A 2 -72.06 14.63 8.59
C PHE A 2 -70.70 14.47 9.29
N PHE A 3 -70.78 13.94 10.48
CA PHE A 3 -69.68 13.45 11.30
C PHE A 3 -69.28 12.07 10.80
N GLU A 4 -68.01 11.83 10.50
CA GLU A 4 -67.46 10.48 10.42
C GLU A 4 -66.38 10.23 11.48
N VAL A 5 -66.59 9.13 12.13
CA VAL A 5 -65.99 8.66 13.40
C VAL A 5 -64.60 8.03 13.12
N PHE A 6 -63.54 8.57 13.72
CA PHE A 6 -62.23 7.95 13.73
C PHE A 6 -62.20 6.79 14.73
N ARG A 7 -61.95 5.58 14.24
CA ARG A 7 -61.61 4.40 15.07
C ARG A 7 -60.08 4.37 15.32
N PRO A 8 -59.59 4.24 16.52
CA PRO A 8 -58.16 4.05 16.78
C PRO A 8 -57.77 2.59 16.58
N TRP A 9 -56.83 2.34 15.64
CA TRP A 9 -56.14 1.08 15.52
C TRP A 9 -55.07 0.99 16.63
N ARG A 10 -55.19 -0.03 17.45
CA ARG A 10 -54.18 -0.44 18.44
C ARG A 10 -53.02 -1.11 17.67
N LEU A 11 -51.88 -0.46 17.58
CA LEU A 11 -50.62 -1.08 17.17
C LEU A 11 -50.03 -1.77 18.39
N ALA A 12 -49.99 -3.12 18.37
CA ALA A 12 -49.23 -3.92 19.30
C ALA A 12 -47.73 -3.79 18.93
N ALA A 13 -46.95 -3.14 19.77
CA ALA A 13 -45.50 -3.06 19.64
C ALA A 13 -44.87 -4.36 20.13
N CYS A 14 -44.42 -5.22 19.22
CA CYS A 14 -43.49 -6.32 19.55
C CYS A 14 -42.10 -5.75 19.74
N LEU A 15 -41.68 -5.57 20.98
CA LEU A 15 -40.29 -5.28 21.35
C LEU A 15 -39.48 -6.57 21.18
N LEU A 16 -38.82 -6.73 20.04
CA LEU A 16 -37.72 -7.69 19.88
C LEU A 16 -36.46 -7.04 20.45
N ALA A 17 -36.07 -7.42 21.64
CA ALA A 17 -34.80 -7.11 22.25
C ALA A 17 -33.71 -7.88 21.51
N TRP A 18 -32.99 -7.21 20.62
CA TRP A 18 -31.72 -7.70 20.07
C TRP A 18 -30.64 -7.44 21.12
N GLY A 19 -30.28 -8.46 21.86
CA GLY A 19 -29.08 -8.48 22.68
C GLY A 19 -27.85 -8.51 21.76
N ALA A 20 -27.23 -7.36 21.52
CA ALA A 20 -25.91 -7.29 20.90
C ALA A 20 -24.86 -7.77 21.92
N GLY A 21 -24.61 -9.06 21.95
CA GLY A 21 -23.45 -9.63 22.63
C GLY A 21 -22.19 -9.25 21.90
N ALA A 22 -21.50 -8.21 22.34
CA ALA A 22 -20.14 -7.95 21.93
C ALA A 22 -19.26 -9.08 22.48
N HIS A 23 -19.04 -10.13 21.69
CA HIS A 23 -18.01 -11.11 21.99
C HIS A 23 -16.65 -10.45 21.72
N ALA A 24 -16.03 -9.95 22.79
CA ALA A 24 -14.61 -9.67 22.78
C ALA A 24 -13.89 -10.98 22.43
N LEU A 25 -13.25 -11.05 21.24
CA LEU A 25 -12.35 -12.14 20.88
C LEU A 25 -11.13 -12.03 21.79
N THR A 26 -11.17 -12.68 22.94
CA THR A 26 -9.98 -12.97 23.74
C THR A 26 -9.07 -13.85 22.88
N PRO A 27 -7.78 -13.49 22.70
CA PRO A 27 -6.84 -14.40 22.04
C PRO A 27 -6.82 -15.70 22.83
N ALA A 28 -7.08 -16.81 22.14
CA ALA A 28 -7.05 -18.14 22.75
C ALA A 28 -5.65 -18.38 23.32
N ALA A 29 -5.56 -18.58 24.64
CA ALA A 29 -4.33 -18.98 25.29
C ALA A 29 -3.89 -20.33 24.71
N THR A 30 -2.68 -20.42 24.23
CA THR A 30 -2.06 -21.66 23.72
C THR A 30 -2.08 -22.69 24.84
N PRO A 31 -2.64 -23.91 24.63
CA PRO A 31 -2.67 -24.93 25.66
C PRO A 31 -1.24 -25.32 26.06
N PRO A 32 -0.96 -25.56 27.36
CA PRO A 32 0.35 -25.98 27.82
C PRO A 32 0.68 -27.36 27.22
N GLY A 33 1.78 -27.44 26.45
CA GLY A 33 2.26 -28.67 25.79
C GLY A 33 2.16 -28.70 24.27
N ALA A 34 1.71 -27.64 23.61
CA ALA A 34 1.78 -27.55 22.16
C ALA A 34 3.25 -27.54 21.68
N ALA A 35 3.56 -28.36 20.65
CA ALA A 35 4.86 -28.29 19.98
C ALA A 35 5.14 -26.86 19.52
N PRO A 36 6.41 -26.39 19.55
CA PRO A 36 6.72 -25.04 19.12
C PRO A 36 6.22 -24.82 17.69
N ALA A 37 5.50 -23.73 17.48
CA ALA A 37 4.98 -23.38 16.16
C ALA A 37 6.15 -23.27 15.17
N SER A 38 5.98 -23.79 13.95
CA SER A 38 7.01 -23.60 12.92
C SER A 38 7.20 -22.12 12.64
N VAL A 39 8.38 -21.69 12.24
CA VAL A 39 8.66 -20.29 11.91
C VAL A 39 7.73 -19.76 10.83
N GLN A 40 7.31 -20.62 9.88
CA GLN A 40 6.33 -20.28 8.87
C GLN A 40 4.95 -20.03 9.47
N ALA A 41 4.53 -20.84 10.44
CA ALA A 41 3.24 -20.64 11.14
C ALA A 41 3.25 -19.31 11.93
N LEU A 42 4.34 -19.00 12.64
CA LEU A 42 4.50 -17.71 13.31
C LEU A 42 4.43 -16.54 12.33
N TYR A 43 5.11 -16.67 11.19
CA TYR A 43 5.05 -15.65 10.13
C TYR A 43 3.62 -15.45 9.61
N GLN A 44 2.92 -16.53 9.26
CA GLN A 44 1.54 -16.44 8.77
C GLN A 44 0.60 -15.80 9.80
N GLN A 45 0.79 -16.12 11.07
CA GLN A 45 -0.05 -15.60 12.15
C GLN A 45 0.19 -14.11 12.45
N HIS A 46 1.45 -13.66 12.44
CA HIS A 46 1.82 -12.36 13.00
C HIS A 46 2.31 -11.34 11.96
N CYS A 47 2.78 -11.79 10.79
CA CYS A 47 3.48 -10.94 9.84
C CYS A 47 2.79 -10.86 8.47
N ALA A 48 2.17 -11.97 8.03
CA ALA A 48 1.67 -12.12 6.67
C ALA A 48 0.58 -11.10 6.29
N ALA A 49 -0.26 -10.66 7.23
CA ALA A 49 -1.31 -9.68 6.99
C ALA A 49 -0.78 -8.36 6.42
N CYS A 50 0.41 -7.93 6.87
CA CYS A 50 1.04 -6.71 6.40
C CYS A 50 2.12 -6.97 5.33
N HIS A 51 2.92 -8.04 5.49
CA HIS A 51 4.09 -8.30 4.65
C HIS A 51 3.82 -9.30 3.51
N GLY A 52 2.57 -9.76 3.35
CA GLY A 52 2.14 -10.73 2.35
C GLY A 52 2.49 -12.17 2.73
N ALA A 53 1.60 -13.12 2.42
CA ALA A 53 1.77 -14.54 2.76
C ALA A 53 3.07 -15.16 2.19
N GLN A 54 3.53 -14.65 1.05
CA GLN A 54 4.76 -15.07 0.36
C GLN A 54 5.94 -14.14 0.61
N ARG A 55 5.87 -13.25 1.58
CA ARG A 55 6.87 -12.21 1.91
C ARG A 55 7.10 -11.17 0.80
N LEU A 56 6.17 -11.02 -0.14
CA LEU A 56 6.30 -10.11 -1.29
C LEU A 56 5.81 -8.68 -1.03
N GLY A 57 5.52 -8.35 0.21
CA GLY A 57 4.99 -7.05 0.59
C GLY A 57 3.45 -6.96 0.51
N GLY A 58 2.94 -5.82 0.95
CA GLY A 58 1.53 -5.48 1.00
C GLY A 58 1.38 -4.11 1.65
N MET A 59 0.78 -4.01 2.84
CA MET A 59 0.80 -2.79 3.66
C MET A 59 2.17 -2.52 4.30
N GLY A 60 3.04 -3.53 4.37
CA GLY A 60 4.43 -3.44 4.80
C GLY A 60 5.37 -3.87 3.67
N PRO A 61 6.70 -3.67 3.83
CA PRO A 61 7.68 -4.02 2.80
C PRO A 61 7.75 -5.52 2.55
N ALA A 62 8.24 -5.89 1.36
CA ALA A 62 8.66 -7.26 1.10
C ALA A 62 9.77 -7.68 2.08
N LEU A 63 9.63 -8.85 2.70
CA LEU A 63 10.60 -9.42 3.63
C LEU A 63 11.45 -10.48 2.91
N LEU A 64 12.22 -10.03 1.92
CA LEU A 64 13.16 -10.81 1.13
C LEU A 64 14.58 -10.34 1.42
N PRO A 65 15.60 -11.20 1.34
CA PRO A 65 16.98 -10.81 1.56
C PRO A 65 17.40 -9.58 0.77
N GLU A 66 16.98 -9.48 -0.50
CA GLU A 66 17.26 -8.37 -1.40
C GLU A 66 16.64 -7.06 -0.90
N SER A 67 15.41 -7.11 -0.38
CA SER A 67 14.73 -5.95 0.21
C SER A 67 15.33 -5.55 1.56
N LEU A 68 15.89 -6.50 2.29
CA LEU A 68 16.47 -6.34 3.63
C LEU A 68 17.97 -6.06 3.61
N ALA A 69 18.62 -5.97 2.44
CA ALA A 69 20.08 -5.88 2.32
C ALA A 69 20.73 -4.72 3.10
N ARG A 70 19.97 -3.66 3.39
CA ARG A 70 20.43 -2.49 4.18
C ARG A 70 20.10 -2.57 5.66
N LEU A 71 19.31 -3.53 6.10
CA LEU A 71 18.93 -3.74 7.49
C LEU A 71 19.70 -4.93 8.02
N ARG A 72 20.58 -4.73 8.99
CA ARG A 72 21.34 -5.84 9.58
C ARG A 72 20.43 -6.67 10.48
N LYS A 73 20.69 -7.98 10.61
CA LYS A 73 19.88 -8.89 11.44
C LYS A 73 19.66 -8.39 12.88
N PRO A 74 20.68 -7.88 13.61
CA PRO A 74 20.46 -7.35 14.96
C PRO A 74 19.50 -6.15 14.98
N ASP A 75 19.52 -5.31 13.93
CA ASP A 75 18.61 -4.17 13.83
C ASP A 75 17.19 -4.64 13.45
N ALA A 76 17.07 -5.70 12.64
CA ALA A 76 15.80 -6.35 12.33
C ALA A 76 15.15 -6.99 13.56
N ILE A 77 15.92 -7.64 14.43
CA ILE A 77 15.46 -8.16 15.72
C ILE A 77 14.83 -7.04 16.55
N LYS A 78 15.51 -5.89 16.67
CA LYS A 78 14.98 -4.72 17.40
C LYS A 78 13.70 -4.18 16.77
N VAL A 79 13.63 -4.12 15.44
CA VAL A 79 12.41 -3.69 14.72
C VAL A 79 11.24 -4.62 15.02
N ILE A 80 11.45 -5.93 15.09
CA ILE A 80 10.38 -6.87 15.43
C ILE A 80 10.02 -6.75 16.92
N GLN A 81 11.01 -6.62 17.81
CA GLN A 81 10.77 -6.48 19.25
C GLN A 81 10.00 -5.20 19.60
N ASP A 82 10.47 -4.06 19.12
CA ASP A 82 10.05 -2.75 19.58
C ASP A 82 9.09 -2.03 18.62
N GLY A 83 8.84 -2.62 17.44
CA GLY A 83 8.11 -1.98 16.37
C GLY A 83 8.92 -0.84 15.73
N ARG A 84 8.21 0.01 14.97
CA ARG A 84 8.79 1.22 14.38
C ARG A 84 7.94 2.43 14.77
N ALA A 85 8.53 3.35 15.49
CA ALA A 85 7.87 4.61 15.86
C ALA A 85 7.33 5.34 14.62
N ALA A 86 6.15 5.95 14.74
CA ALA A 86 5.45 6.67 13.69
C ALA A 86 5.19 5.82 12.42
N THR A 87 5.04 4.49 12.57
CA THR A 87 4.62 3.58 11.49
C THR A 87 3.60 2.57 12.02
N GLN A 88 3.04 1.75 11.11
CA GLN A 88 2.10 0.67 11.46
C GLN A 88 2.80 -0.63 11.89
N MET A 89 4.13 -0.68 11.95
CA MET A 89 4.86 -1.84 12.45
C MET A 89 4.79 -1.90 13.98
N LEU A 90 3.94 -2.79 14.50
CA LEU A 90 3.72 -2.98 15.93
C LEU A 90 4.90 -3.69 16.62
N PRO A 91 5.09 -3.50 17.94
CA PRO A 91 6.05 -4.27 18.73
C PRO A 91 5.52 -5.68 19.01
N PHE A 92 6.42 -6.67 18.98
CA PHE A 92 6.07 -8.08 19.24
C PHE A 92 6.77 -8.67 20.47
N LYS A 93 7.56 -7.91 21.24
CA LYS A 93 8.29 -8.41 22.42
C LYS A 93 7.38 -8.99 23.51
N ASP A 94 6.13 -8.50 23.60
CA ASP A 94 5.17 -8.97 24.59
C ASP A 94 4.27 -10.12 24.04
N THR A 95 4.41 -10.43 22.73
CA THR A 95 3.61 -11.45 22.03
C THR A 95 4.44 -12.66 21.65
N LEU A 96 5.70 -12.46 21.28
CA LEU A 96 6.64 -13.48 20.83
C LEU A 96 7.82 -13.58 21.77
N LYS A 97 8.33 -14.81 21.96
CA LYS A 97 9.55 -15.07 22.73
C LYS A 97 10.79 -14.58 21.94
N ALA A 98 11.87 -14.31 22.65
CA ALA A 98 13.12 -13.87 22.01
C ALA A 98 13.65 -14.87 20.97
N GLU A 99 13.50 -16.17 21.24
CA GLU A 99 13.90 -17.25 20.34
C GLU A 99 13.05 -17.29 19.07
N GLU A 100 11.73 -17.01 19.19
CA GLU A 100 10.80 -16.93 18.06
C GLU A 100 11.11 -15.73 17.18
N ILE A 101 11.41 -14.58 17.78
CA ILE A 101 11.84 -13.37 17.06
C ILE A 101 13.16 -13.61 16.32
N SER A 102 14.13 -14.27 16.96
CA SER A 102 15.39 -14.65 16.34
C SER A 102 15.17 -15.60 15.15
N ALA A 103 14.36 -16.64 15.32
CA ALA A 103 14.03 -17.60 14.27
C ALA A 103 13.31 -16.94 13.09
N LEU A 104 12.34 -16.05 13.35
CA LEU A 104 11.67 -15.26 12.33
C LEU A 104 12.64 -14.37 11.57
N THR A 105 13.56 -13.71 12.30
CA THR A 105 14.60 -12.88 11.67
C THR A 105 15.47 -13.72 10.76
N ASP A 106 15.99 -14.86 11.22
CA ASP A 106 16.81 -15.73 10.37
C ASP A 106 16.06 -16.22 9.15
N TRP A 107 14.78 -16.55 9.30
CA TRP A 107 13.95 -17.05 8.21
C TRP A 107 13.67 -15.99 7.15
N ILE A 108 13.39 -14.72 7.51
CA ILE A 108 13.13 -13.66 6.51
C ILE A 108 14.40 -13.29 5.72
N TYR A 109 15.59 -13.57 6.24
CA TYR A 109 16.86 -13.42 5.52
C TYR A 109 17.26 -14.67 4.71
N THR A 110 16.44 -15.73 4.73
CA THR A 110 16.64 -16.90 3.89
C THR A 110 16.04 -16.67 2.52
N PRO A 111 16.76 -16.92 1.41
CA PRO A 111 16.22 -16.80 0.05
C PRO A 111 14.97 -17.65 -0.16
N VAL A 112 13.99 -17.11 -0.84
CA VAL A 112 12.80 -17.86 -1.27
C VAL A 112 13.17 -18.74 -2.47
N LYS A 113 12.69 -19.97 -2.47
CA LYS A 113 12.91 -20.93 -3.58
C LYS A 113 11.56 -21.46 -4.07
N PRO A 114 11.26 -21.35 -5.39
CA PRO A 114 12.03 -20.62 -6.42
C PRO A 114 12.11 -19.12 -6.10
N ALA A 115 13.10 -18.44 -6.68
CA ALA A 115 13.24 -16.98 -6.50
C ALA A 115 11.96 -16.27 -7.01
N PRO A 116 11.46 -15.26 -6.28
CA PRO A 116 10.28 -14.53 -6.72
C PRO A 116 10.54 -13.86 -8.07
N THR A 117 9.58 -13.99 -8.97
CA THR A 117 9.56 -13.32 -10.28
C THR A 117 8.40 -12.33 -10.37
N TRP A 118 8.51 -11.39 -11.27
CA TRP A 118 7.42 -10.48 -11.62
C TRP A 118 7.49 -10.27 -13.13
N SER A 119 6.63 -10.98 -13.84
CA SER A 119 6.60 -11.01 -15.31
C SER A 119 5.78 -9.86 -15.90
N ASP A 120 5.88 -9.66 -17.21
CA ASP A 120 5.01 -8.72 -17.93
C ASP A 120 3.52 -9.06 -17.76
N ALA A 121 3.19 -10.36 -17.69
CA ALA A 121 1.83 -10.81 -17.40
C ALA A 121 1.36 -10.40 -16.00
N ASP A 122 2.24 -10.47 -14.98
CA ASP A 122 1.93 -10.01 -13.62
C ASP A 122 1.74 -8.49 -13.59
N ILE A 123 2.55 -7.73 -14.34
CA ILE A 123 2.40 -6.28 -14.48
C ILE A 123 1.01 -5.95 -15.04
N VAL A 124 0.64 -6.56 -16.18
CA VAL A 124 -0.67 -6.35 -16.80
C VAL A 124 -1.81 -6.73 -15.86
N ALA A 125 -1.72 -7.89 -15.21
CA ALA A 125 -2.75 -8.39 -14.29
C ALA A 125 -2.92 -7.52 -13.04
N SER A 126 -1.86 -6.81 -12.62
CA SER A 126 -1.90 -5.94 -11.45
C SER A 126 -2.59 -4.60 -11.69
N ARG A 127 -2.80 -4.21 -12.97
CA ARG A 127 -3.33 -2.89 -13.30
C ARG A 127 -4.78 -2.73 -12.87
N ILE A 128 -5.03 -1.68 -12.13
CA ILE A 128 -6.35 -1.26 -11.66
C ILE A 128 -6.65 0.10 -12.31
N GLU A 129 -7.83 0.26 -12.86
CA GLU A 129 -8.26 1.53 -13.48
C GLU A 129 -9.62 1.94 -12.97
N THR A 130 -9.78 3.22 -12.65
CA THR A 130 -11.09 3.76 -12.26
C THR A 130 -11.95 3.97 -13.49
N ALA A 131 -13.09 3.29 -13.56
CA ALA A 131 -13.98 3.38 -14.69
C ALA A 131 -14.49 4.83 -14.89
N GLY A 132 -14.50 5.28 -16.15
CA GLY A 132 -15.08 6.56 -16.55
C GLY A 132 -14.24 7.79 -16.18
N TRP A 133 -12.98 7.63 -15.78
CA TRP A 133 -12.10 8.75 -15.42
C TRP A 133 -11.90 9.75 -16.58
N GLN A 134 -12.00 9.29 -17.83
CA GLN A 134 -11.89 10.12 -19.03
C GLN A 134 -12.97 11.21 -19.11
N ASN A 135 -14.10 11.00 -18.43
CA ASN A 135 -15.25 11.92 -18.42
C ASN A 135 -15.24 12.86 -17.20
N TRP A 136 -14.20 12.84 -16.39
CA TRP A 136 -14.11 13.75 -15.23
C TRP A 136 -13.89 15.20 -15.68
N PRO A 137 -14.34 16.17 -14.87
CA PRO A 137 -14.19 17.58 -15.21
C PRO A 137 -12.75 17.97 -15.57
N ALA A 138 -12.61 18.76 -16.62
CA ALA A 138 -11.32 19.26 -17.09
C ALA A 138 -10.89 20.57 -16.38
N LYS A 139 -11.26 20.71 -15.10
CA LYS A 139 -10.88 21.84 -14.23
C LYS A 139 -10.89 21.39 -12.78
N PRO A 140 -10.10 22.05 -11.89
CA PRO A 140 -10.12 21.75 -10.47
C PRO A 140 -11.52 21.83 -9.86
N GLN A 141 -11.85 20.87 -8.97
CA GLN A 141 -13.12 20.80 -8.25
C GLN A 141 -12.98 21.40 -6.82
N TRP A 142 -11.97 22.20 -6.60
CA TRP A 142 -11.61 22.87 -5.36
C TRP A 142 -11.11 24.29 -5.66
N GLN A 143 -10.88 25.09 -4.61
CA GLN A 143 -10.52 26.50 -4.74
C GLN A 143 -9.10 26.72 -4.15
N ALA A 144 -8.09 26.83 -5.00
CA ALA A 144 -6.73 27.25 -4.72
C ALA A 144 -6.01 27.46 -6.05
N ASP A 145 -4.77 27.95 -6.06
CA ASP A 145 -3.94 27.98 -7.25
C ASP A 145 -3.43 26.56 -7.58
N PRO A 146 -3.84 25.97 -8.73
CA PRO A 146 -3.41 24.61 -9.10
C PRO A 146 -1.90 24.47 -9.27
N MET A 147 -1.16 25.55 -9.47
CA MET A 147 0.30 25.55 -9.62
C MET A 147 1.03 25.84 -8.29
N ASN A 148 0.32 26.18 -7.22
CA ASN A 148 0.87 26.42 -5.89
C ASN A 148 0.26 25.47 -4.86
N LEU A 149 0.63 24.18 -4.96
CA LEU A 149 0.14 23.12 -4.09
C LEU A 149 1.30 22.43 -3.36
N PHE A 150 1.07 22.04 -2.12
CA PHE A 150 1.93 21.10 -1.41
C PHE A 150 1.33 19.69 -1.46
N VAL A 151 2.12 18.72 -1.90
CA VAL A 151 1.80 17.30 -1.86
C VAL A 151 2.60 16.68 -0.72
N VAL A 152 1.98 16.51 0.43
CA VAL A 152 2.61 16.00 1.65
C VAL A 152 2.43 14.49 1.74
N VAL A 153 3.53 13.74 1.66
CA VAL A 153 3.54 12.29 1.79
C VAL A 153 3.67 11.89 3.26
N GLU A 154 2.64 11.28 3.80
CA GLU A 154 2.55 10.80 5.18
C GLU A 154 3.00 9.32 5.24
N GLY A 155 4.31 9.11 5.37
CA GLY A 155 4.90 7.77 5.31
C GLY A 155 4.56 6.85 6.49
N GLY A 156 4.02 7.40 7.59
CA GLY A 156 3.72 6.65 8.81
C GLY A 156 2.43 5.85 8.75
N ASP A 157 1.42 6.38 8.08
CA ASP A 157 0.08 5.78 7.98
C ASP A 157 -0.40 5.61 6.54
N HIS A 158 0.49 5.83 5.56
CA HIS A 158 0.25 5.62 4.12
C HIS A 158 -0.87 6.50 3.56
N HIS A 159 -0.75 7.81 3.79
CA HIS A 159 -1.62 8.82 3.19
C HIS A 159 -0.82 9.88 2.44
N VAL A 160 -1.54 10.66 1.66
CA VAL A 160 -1.06 11.89 1.04
C VAL A 160 -2.06 12.99 1.36
N THR A 161 -1.57 14.13 1.83
CA THR A 161 -2.37 15.34 2.02
C THR A 161 -1.98 16.38 0.97
N LEU A 162 -2.98 16.92 0.29
CA LEU A 162 -2.86 18.05 -0.59
C LEU A 162 -3.21 19.31 0.17
N LEU A 163 -2.28 20.28 0.21
CA LEU A 163 -2.49 21.59 0.84
C LEU A 163 -2.52 22.69 -0.22
N ASP A 164 -3.31 23.72 0.04
CA ASP A 164 -3.19 25.02 -0.61
C ASP A 164 -1.84 25.64 -0.27
N GLY A 165 -1.06 26.05 -1.26
CA GLY A 165 0.27 26.61 -1.06
C GLY A 165 0.28 28.04 -0.50
N ASP A 166 -0.84 28.76 -0.57
CA ASP A 166 -0.95 30.13 -0.03
C ASP A 166 -1.40 30.12 1.44
N SER A 167 -2.41 29.34 1.77
CA SER A 167 -3.01 29.29 3.12
C SER A 167 -2.46 28.18 3.99
N PHE A 168 -1.84 27.15 3.42
CA PHE A 168 -1.42 25.90 4.05
C PHE A 168 -2.59 25.06 4.61
N GLU A 169 -3.81 25.40 4.24
CA GLU A 169 -4.98 24.63 4.64
C GLU A 169 -5.12 23.33 3.79
N PRO A 170 -5.58 22.23 4.41
CA PRO A 170 -5.75 20.97 3.68
C PRO A 170 -6.93 21.05 2.73
N ILE A 171 -6.67 20.75 1.44
CA ILE A 171 -7.69 20.61 0.41
C ILE A 171 -8.28 19.20 0.45
N HIS A 172 -7.40 18.18 0.55
CA HIS A 172 -7.82 16.78 0.52
C HIS A 172 -6.75 15.87 1.12
N ARG A 173 -7.20 14.76 1.72
CA ARG A 173 -6.34 13.70 2.23
C ARG A 173 -6.83 12.35 1.71
N PHE A 174 -5.94 11.51 1.19
CA PHE A 174 -6.28 10.21 0.61
C PHE A 174 -5.26 9.14 0.97
N SER A 175 -5.71 7.88 1.00
CA SER A 175 -4.84 6.73 1.24
C SER A 175 -3.90 6.50 0.06
N SER A 176 -2.65 6.17 0.35
CA SER A 176 -1.63 5.83 -0.63
C SER A 176 -1.16 4.38 -0.51
N ARG A 177 -0.39 3.92 -1.48
CA ARG A 177 0.35 2.66 -1.38
C ARG A 177 1.45 2.77 -0.33
N PHE A 178 1.93 1.62 0.14
CA PHE A 178 3.02 1.52 1.11
C PHE A 178 4.27 2.28 0.66
N ALA A 179 4.91 2.97 1.59
CA ALA A 179 6.22 3.60 1.45
C ALA A 179 6.45 4.29 0.09
N LEU A 180 5.66 5.32 -0.20
CA LEU A 180 5.91 6.19 -1.35
C LEU A 180 7.36 6.69 -1.31
N HIS A 181 8.06 6.61 -2.44
CA HIS A 181 9.49 6.86 -2.50
C HIS A 181 9.89 7.57 -3.79
N GLY A 182 10.89 8.42 -3.72
CA GLY A 182 11.48 9.11 -4.88
C GLY A 182 10.78 10.41 -5.28
N GLY A 183 9.86 10.87 -4.48
CA GLY A 183 9.08 12.10 -4.70
C GLY A 183 8.03 11.96 -5.80
N PRO A 184 6.94 12.74 -5.71
CA PRO A 184 5.92 12.81 -6.75
C PRO A 184 6.47 13.31 -8.08
N LYS A 185 5.87 12.89 -9.19
CA LYS A 185 6.16 13.36 -10.54
C LYS A 185 4.88 13.89 -11.17
N PHE A 186 4.93 15.08 -11.74
CA PHE A 186 3.75 15.79 -12.25
C PHE A 186 3.75 15.80 -13.77
N THR A 187 2.55 15.86 -14.36
CA THR A 187 2.40 16.26 -15.76
C THR A 187 2.61 17.77 -15.92
N PRO A 188 2.98 18.26 -17.11
CA PRO A 188 3.27 19.69 -17.35
C PRO A 188 2.11 20.63 -17.05
N ASP A 189 0.87 20.15 -17.16
CA ASP A 189 -0.36 20.91 -16.88
C ASP A 189 -0.72 20.94 -15.37
N GLY A 190 0.05 20.25 -14.52
CA GLY A 190 -0.21 20.16 -13.08
C GLY A 190 -1.47 19.35 -12.71
N ARG A 191 -2.12 18.68 -13.68
CA ARG A 191 -3.34 17.93 -13.43
C ARG A 191 -3.06 16.57 -12.78
N TYR A 192 -2.11 15.82 -13.33
CA TYR A 192 -1.82 14.47 -12.84
C TYR A 192 -0.52 14.43 -12.06
N VAL A 193 -0.54 13.68 -10.98
CA VAL A 193 0.65 13.32 -10.21
C VAL A 193 0.82 11.82 -10.19
N PHE A 194 2.07 11.37 -10.32
CA PHE A 194 2.45 9.97 -10.22
C PHE A 194 3.25 9.75 -8.96
N PHE A 195 2.86 8.75 -8.19
CA PHE A 195 3.56 8.29 -7.01
C PHE A 195 4.16 6.92 -7.27
N GLY A 196 5.41 6.72 -6.87
CA GLY A 196 6.04 5.41 -6.86
C GLY A 196 6.18 4.91 -5.42
N SER A 197 5.94 3.62 -5.20
CA SER A 197 6.10 2.98 -3.90
C SER A 197 7.22 1.94 -3.91
N ARG A 198 7.81 1.68 -2.75
CA ARG A 198 8.93 0.71 -2.65
C ARG A 198 8.54 -0.72 -2.98
N ASP A 199 7.28 -1.09 -2.79
CA ASP A 199 6.75 -2.41 -3.12
C ASP A 199 6.30 -2.55 -4.59
N GLY A 200 6.74 -1.60 -5.43
CA GLY A 200 6.61 -1.70 -6.89
C GLY A 200 5.38 -1.03 -7.48
N TRP A 201 4.48 -0.46 -6.68
CA TRP A 201 3.29 0.19 -7.21
C TRP A 201 3.56 1.59 -7.73
N ILE A 202 2.88 1.92 -8.83
CA ILE A 202 2.75 3.27 -9.38
C ILE A 202 1.30 3.65 -9.30
N THR A 203 1.00 4.81 -8.73
CA THR A 203 -0.34 5.40 -8.69
C THR A 203 -0.37 6.66 -9.55
N LYS A 204 -1.28 6.75 -10.51
CA LYS A 204 -1.65 7.99 -11.22
C LYS A 204 -2.85 8.60 -10.52
N TYR A 205 -2.72 9.83 -10.06
CA TYR A 205 -3.76 10.56 -9.33
C TYR A 205 -4.12 11.86 -10.04
N ASP A 206 -5.43 12.14 -10.20
CA ASP A 206 -5.94 13.38 -10.78
C ASP A 206 -6.13 14.41 -9.65
N LEU A 207 -5.22 15.37 -9.57
CA LEU A 207 -5.27 16.44 -8.58
C LEU A 207 -6.49 17.33 -8.74
N TRP A 208 -6.97 17.52 -9.97
CA TRP A 208 -8.14 18.38 -10.22
C TRP A 208 -9.43 17.75 -9.71
N ASN A 209 -9.54 16.44 -9.79
CA ASN A 209 -10.74 15.70 -9.39
C ASN A 209 -10.58 14.97 -8.05
N LEU A 210 -9.40 15.02 -7.43
CA LEU A 210 -9.07 14.40 -6.14
C LEU A 210 -9.37 12.88 -6.14
N LYS A 211 -8.95 12.18 -7.20
CA LYS A 211 -9.24 10.76 -7.40
C LYS A 211 -8.09 10.02 -8.05
N THR A 212 -7.93 8.76 -7.65
CA THR A 212 -7.02 7.83 -8.32
C THR A 212 -7.56 7.48 -9.71
N VAL A 213 -6.73 7.64 -10.73
CA VAL A 213 -7.02 7.29 -12.13
C VAL A 213 -6.71 5.83 -12.38
N ALA A 214 -5.49 5.44 -12.10
CA ALA A 214 -5.01 4.08 -12.30
C ALA A 214 -3.84 3.74 -11.37
N GLU A 215 -3.64 2.47 -11.15
CA GLU A 215 -2.51 1.90 -10.44
C GLU A 215 -1.98 0.69 -11.18
N VAL A 216 -0.66 0.46 -11.10
CA VAL A 216 -0.03 -0.74 -11.65
C VAL A 216 1.17 -1.12 -10.78
N ARG A 217 1.43 -2.41 -10.63
CA ARG A 217 2.63 -2.89 -9.93
C ARG A 217 3.70 -3.25 -10.95
N ALA A 218 4.76 -2.47 -11.01
CA ALA A 218 5.87 -2.62 -11.95
C ALA A 218 6.89 -3.69 -11.54
N GLY A 219 6.89 -4.09 -10.26
CA GLY A 219 7.85 -5.05 -9.70
C GLY A 219 7.57 -5.36 -8.24
N ILE A 220 8.46 -6.12 -7.60
CA ILE A 220 8.35 -6.49 -6.18
C ILE A 220 9.03 -5.43 -5.30
N ASN A 221 10.12 -4.84 -5.80
CA ASN A 221 10.85 -3.79 -5.10
C ASN A 221 11.33 -2.75 -6.12
N MET A 222 10.75 -1.56 -6.06
CA MET A 222 11.04 -0.46 -6.99
C MET A 222 11.93 0.60 -6.34
N ARG A 223 12.83 1.16 -7.13
CA ARG A 223 13.69 2.27 -6.69
C ARG A 223 13.03 3.62 -6.86
N ASN A 224 12.50 3.89 -8.04
CA ASN A 224 11.96 5.20 -8.39
C ASN A 224 11.17 5.12 -9.71
N ILE A 225 10.44 6.19 -9.98
CA ILE A 225 9.78 6.44 -11.25
C ILE A 225 10.27 7.73 -11.87
N ALA A 226 10.11 7.84 -13.19
CA ALA A 226 10.28 9.08 -13.95
C ALA A 226 9.06 9.27 -14.85
N VAL A 227 8.72 10.53 -15.14
CA VAL A 227 7.69 10.93 -16.09
C VAL A 227 8.38 11.79 -17.16
N SER A 228 8.07 11.57 -18.43
CA SER A 228 8.62 12.37 -19.51
C SER A 228 8.13 13.82 -19.45
N GLY A 229 8.92 14.74 -20.02
CA GLY A 229 8.60 16.17 -19.98
C GLY A 229 7.29 16.56 -20.67
N ASP A 230 6.79 15.72 -21.58
CA ASP A 230 5.49 15.85 -22.23
C ASP A 230 4.34 15.12 -21.50
N GLY A 231 4.67 14.39 -20.40
CA GLY A 231 3.71 13.63 -19.61
C GLY A 231 3.20 12.35 -20.29
N GLN A 232 3.74 11.96 -21.46
CA GLN A 232 3.22 10.82 -22.23
C GLN A 232 3.79 9.48 -21.79
N TRP A 233 4.91 9.46 -21.07
CA TRP A 233 5.62 8.25 -20.69
C TRP A 233 5.93 8.24 -19.21
N VAL A 234 5.78 7.05 -18.61
CA VAL A 234 6.18 6.76 -17.22
C VAL A 234 7.16 5.61 -17.23
N MET A 235 8.24 5.72 -16.48
CA MET A 235 9.25 4.68 -16.37
C MET A 235 9.47 4.30 -14.92
N ALA A 236 9.52 2.98 -14.64
CA ALA A 236 9.82 2.42 -13.33
C ALA A 236 11.18 1.71 -13.36
N ALA A 237 12.02 1.99 -12.37
CA ALA A 237 13.29 1.29 -12.18
C ALA A 237 13.17 0.36 -10.95
N ASN A 238 13.29 -0.94 -11.18
CA ASN A 238 13.13 -1.97 -10.17
C ASN A 238 14.47 -2.56 -9.70
N TYR A 239 14.56 -2.82 -8.40
CA TYR A 239 15.61 -3.67 -7.83
C TYR A 239 15.25 -5.15 -7.91
N LEU A 240 13.94 -5.49 -7.87
CA LEU A 240 13.48 -6.87 -7.93
C LEU A 240 12.16 -6.93 -8.74
N PRO A 241 12.15 -7.59 -9.90
CA PRO A 241 13.34 -8.04 -10.66
C PRO A 241 14.20 -6.84 -11.10
N HIS A 242 15.45 -7.07 -11.50
CA HIS A 242 16.33 -6.03 -12.05
C HIS A 242 15.86 -5.61 -13.42
N THR A 243 14.90 -4.70 -13.47
CA THR A 243 14.25 -4.26 -14.71
C THR A 243 13.99 -2.76 -14.72
N VAL A 244 13.84 -2.23 -15.92
CA VAL A 244 13.22 -0.93 -16.18
C VAL A 244 11.98 -1.18 -17.02
N VAL A 245 10.83 -0.71 -16.55
CA VAL A 245 9.55 -0.88 -17.24
C VAL A 245 9.08 0.46 -17.75
N LEU A 246 8.77 0.54 -19.05
CA LEU A 246 8.17 1.69 -19.70
C LEU A 246 6.66 1.51 -19.79
N PHE A 247 5.91 2.53 -19.40
CA PHE A 247 4.47 2.64 -19.48
C PHE A 247 4.07 3.85 -20.31
N ASP A 248 2.87 3.81 -20.90
CA ASP A 248 2.21 5.01 -21.41
C ASP A 248 1.66 5.90 -20.27
N ALA A 249 1.07 7.02 -20.63
CA ALA A 249 0.48 7.97 -19.69
C ALA A 249 -0.69 7.39 -18.88
N GLU A 250 -1.31 6.28 -19.32
CA GLU A 250 -2.40 5.57 -18.65
C GLU A 250 -1.92 4.38 -17.82
N LEU A 251 -0.60 4.27 -17.63
CA LEU A 251 0.04 3.15 -16.92
C LEU A 251 -0.21 1.78 -17.56
N LYS A 252 -0.38 1.74 -18.89
CA LYS A 252 -0.34 0.49 -19.63
C LYS A 252 1.11 0.15 -19.94
N PRO A 253 1.59 -1.07 -19.67
CA PRO A 253 2.97 -1.44 -19.93
C PRO A 253 3.23 -1.49 -21.44
N VAL A 254 4.33 -0.87 -21.86
CA VAL A 254 4.76 -0.80 -23.25
C VAL A 254 5.96 -1.72 -23.48
N LYS A 255 6.94 -1.69 -22.57
CA LYS A 255 8.14 -2.51 -22.71
C LYS A 255 8.88 -2.67 -21.39
N THR A 256 9.39 -3.88 -21.18
CA THR A 256 10.29 -4.21 -20.08
C THR A 256 11.71 -4.44 -20.59
N TYR A 257 12.68 -3.81 -19.94
CA TYR A 257 14.09 -3.96 -20.20
C TYR A 257 14.76 -4.63 -19.01
N ALA A 258 15.50 -5.69 -19.23
CA ALA A 258 16.37 -6.26 -18.19
C ALA A 258 17.52 -5.30 -17.90
N ALA A 259 17.76 -5.01 -16.62
CA ALA A 259 18.93 -4.26 -16.19
C ALA A 259 20.07 -5.23 -15.94
N THR A 260 21.09 -5.20 -16.81
CA THR A 260 22.29 -6.04 -16.71
C THR A 260 23.53 -5.17 -16.69
N THR A 261 24.60 -5.65 -16.07
CA THR A 261 25.92 -5.05 -16.14
C THR A 261 26.54 -5.30 -17.52
N LEU A 262 27.63 -4.60 -17.88
CA LEU A 262 28.31 -4.77 -19.15
C LEU A 262 28.83 -6.19 -19.39
N ASP A 263 29.13 -6.93 -18.32
CA ASP A 263 29.51 -8.35 -18.35
C ASP A 263 28.31 -9.31 -18.27
N GLY A 264 27.09 -8.82 -18.41
CA GLY A 264 25.85 -9.61 -18.51
C GLY A 264 25.28 -10.12 -17.19
N LYS A 265 25.80 -9.69 -16.03
CA LYS A 265 25.23 -10.06 -14.72
C LYS A 265 24.00 -9.20 -14.38
N GLN A 266 23.05 -9.80 -13.68
CA GLN A 266 21.87 -9.13 -13.09
C GLN A 266 22.10 -8.84 -11.62
#